data_f1f6dc205b0fc36a6591117e24adc317
#
_entry.id   f1f6dc205b0fc36a6591117e24adc317
#
_cell.length_a   1.000
_cell.length_b   1.000
_cell.length_c   1.000
_cell.angle_alpha   90.00
_cell.angle_beta   90.00
_cell.angle_gamma   90.00
#
_symmetry.space_group_name_H-M   'P 1'
#
loop_
_entity.id
_entity.type
_entity.pdbx_description
1 polymer ?
#
loop_
_entity_poly.entity_id
_entity_poly.type
_entity_poly.pdbx_seq_one_letter_code
_entity_poly.pdbx_strand_id
1 'polypeptide(L)'
;MGLVLGIKAALIASVSCWAGGLWLSPDLDTRSNALRWWGALGFLWWPYRLLVPHRSLWSHGPLLGTTARLAVLLTWCLIVTMAVPALSPAVLLTTLQQLMRQHPREFIALLVGLEGSAWIHLILDGDPWPQEWSKKRQR
;
A
#
# COMPACT_ATOMS: atom_id res chain seq x y z
N MET A 1 4.91 19.95 3.77
CA MET A 1 3.82 19.49 2.90
C MET A 1 2.77 20.58 2.67
N GLY A 2 2.20 21.21 3.71
CA GLY A 2 1.16 22.24 3.58
C GLY A 2 1.57 23.49 2.80
N LEU A 3 2.83 23.93 2.90
CA LEU A 3 3.34 25.09 2.18
C LEU A 3 3.45 24.84 0.65
N VAL A 4 3.72 23.60 0.25
CA VAL A 4 3.95 23.24 -1.17
C VAL A 4 2.66 22.77 -1.85
N LEU A 5 1.88 21.94 -1.16
CA LEU A 5 0.69 21.28 -1.74
C LEU A 5 -0.64 21.85 -1.25
N GLY A 6 -0.62 22.76 -0.26
CA GLY A 6 -1.81 23.30 0.39
C GLY A 6 -2.32 22.42 1.55
N ILE A 7 -3.16 23.00 2.39
CA ILE A 7 -3.66 22.34 3.62
C ILE A 7 -4.41 21.04 3.31
N LYS A 8 -5.25 21.03 2.27
CA LYS A 8 -6.02 19.84 1.88
C LYS A 8 -5.12 18.65 1.56
N ALA A 9 -4.10 18.86 0.73
CA ALA A 9 -3.15 17.81 0.37
C ALA A 9 -2.30 17.36 1.57
N ALA A 10 -1.95 18.28 2.47
CA ALA A 10 -1.25 17.94 3.71
C ALA A 10 -2.11 17.04 4.62
N LEU A 11 -3.39 17.34 4.78
CA LEU A 11 -4.32 16.50 5.53
C LEU A 11 -4.46 15.11 4.90
N ILE A 12 -4.63 15.02 3.58
CA ILE A 12 -4.70 13.75 2.87
C ILE A 12 -3.43 12.93 3.10
N ALA A 13 -2.25 13.54 2.96
CA ALA A 13 -0.99 12.86 3.20
C ALA A 13 -0.86 12.36 4.64
N SER A 14 -1.30 13.15 5.63
CA SER A 14 -1.25 12.77 7.03
C SER A 14 -2.20 11.61 7.35
N VAL A 15 -3.45 11.68 6.88
CA VAL A 15 -4.43 10.62 7.08
C VAL A 15 -4.01 9.34 6.37
N SER A 16 -3.52 9.43 5.13
CA SER A 16 -3.05 8.25 4.39
C SER A 16 -1.77 7.65 5.00
N CYS A 17 -0.89 8.45 5.58
CA CYS A 17 0.27 7.97 6.34
C CYS A 17 -0.18 7.18 7.57
N TRP A 18 -1.11 7.73 8.35
CA TRP A 18 -1.67 7.04 9.52
C TRP A 18 -2.40 5.74 9.13
N ALA A 19 -3.29 5.80 8.14
CA ALA A 19 -4.00 4.63 7.63
C ALA A 19 -3.04 3.59 7.03
N GLY A 20 -2.01 4.02 6.30
CA GLY A 20 -0.96 3.17 5.75
C GLY A 20 -0.23 2.40 6.84
N GLY A 21 0.13 3.05 7.94
CA GLY A 21 0.79 2.41 9.07
C GLY A 21 -0.07 1.35 9.75
N LEU A 22 -1.39 1.56 9.86
CA LEU A 22 -2.31 0.63 10.50
C LEU A 22 -2.71 -0.55 9.60
N TRP A 23 -3.12 -0.27 8.36
CA TRP A 23 -3.75 -1.26 7.48
C TRP A 23 -2.88 -1.71 6.31
N LEU A 24 -1.91 -0.91 5.88
CA LEU A 24 -1.04 -1.20 4.73
C LEU A 24 0.45 -1.27 5.13
N SER A 25 0.73 -1.64 6.38
CA SER A 25 2.11 -1.83 6.86
C SER A 25 2.87 -2.86 6.01
N PRO A 26 4.20 -2.70 5.84
CA PRO A 26 5.07 -3.72 5.25
C PRO A 26 4.88 -5.12 5.82
N ASP A 27 4.56 -5.22 7.11
CA ASP A 27 4.37 -6.47 7.84
C ASP A 27 3.12 -7.29 7.47
N LEU A 28 2.34 -6.88 6.48
CA LEU A 28 1.22 -7.68 5.98
C LEU A 28 1.65 -9.00 5.33
N ASP A 29 2.94 -9.17 5.07
CA ASP A 29 3.54 -10.43 4.62
C ASP A 29 3.63 -11.48 5.75
N THR A 30 3.40 -11.08 7.01
CA THR A 30 3.43 -11.96 8.19
C THR A 30 2.13 -11.90 9.01
N ARG A 31 2.05 -12.69 10.09
CA ARG A 31 0.95 -12.61 11.07
C ARG A 31 1.19 -11.48 12.07
N SER A 32 1.17 -10.25 11.57
CA SER A 32 1.46 -9.03 12.33
C SER A 32 0.22 -8.40 12.95
N ASN A 33 0.44 -7.35 13.74
CA ASN A 33 -0.65 -6.50 14.25
C ASN A 33 -1.42 -5.84 13.11
N ALA A 34 -0.74 -5.41 12.03
CA ALA A 34 -1.39 -4.84 10.86
C ALA A 34 -2.42 -5.82 10.24
N LEU A 35 -2.07 -7.10 10.11
CA LEU A 35 -3.01 -8.12 9.66
C LEU A 35 -4.20 -8.30 10.61
N ARG A 36 -3.98 -8.18 11.93
CA ARG A 36 -5.06 -8.28 12.93
C ARG A 36 -6.10 -7.16 12.80
N TRP A 37 -5.69 -5.95 12.39
CA TRP A 37 -6.61 -4.84 12.11
C TRP A 37 -7.59 -5.12 10.97
N TRP A 38 -7.25 -6.03 10.05
CA TRP A 38 -8.15 -6.50 9.00
C TRP A 38 -9.24 -7.45 9.52
N GLY A 39 -9.08 -8.02 10.71
CA GLY A 39 -10.04 -8.95 11.30
C GLY A 39 -10.36 -10.11 10.36
N ALA A 40 -11.66 -10.32 10.09
CA ALA A 40 -12.11 -11.36 9.16
C ALA A 40 -11.60 -11.14 7.72
N LEU A 41 -11.36 -9.89 7.30
CA LEU A 41 -10.85 -9.59 5.96
C LEU A 41 -9.34 -9.88 5.82
N GLY A 42 -8.66 -10.30 6.88
CA GLY A 42 -7.24 -10.67 6.84
C GLY A 42 -6.92 -11.79 5.83
N PHE A 43 -7.92 -12.59 5.43
CA PHE A 43 -7.76 -13.62 4.40
C PHE A 43 -7.41 -13.03 3.01
N LEU A 44 -7.77 -11.79 2.73
CA LEU A 44 -7.44 -11.10 1.49
C LEU A 44 -5.92 -10.98 1.28
N TRP A 45 -5.16 -10.98 2.38
CA TRP A 45 -3.70 -10.92 2.35
C TRP A 45 -3.03 -12.29 2.25
N TRP A 46 -3.81 -13.39 2.23
CA TRP A 46 -3.25 -14.74 2.12
C TRP A 46 -2.44 -14.96 0.82
N PRO A 47 -2.90 -14.54 -0.39
CA PRO A 47 -2.09 -14.67 -1.60
C PRO A 47 -0.81 -13.84 -1.54
N TYR A 48 -0.88 -12.63 -0.99
CA TYR A 48 0.29 -11.77 -0.80
C TYR A 48 1.34 -12.45 0.08
N ARG A 49 0.92 -13.01 1.20
CA ARG A 49 1.80 -13.71 2.16
C ARG A 49 2.40 -14.99 1.60
N LEU A 50 1.73 -15.63 0.65
CA LEU A 50 2.23 -16.83 -0.02
C LEU A 50 3.30 -16.48 -1.07
N LEU A 51 3.12 -15.38 -1.79
CA LEU A 51 3.94 -15.02 -2.94
C LEU A 51 5.11 -14.09 -2.58
N VAL A 52 4.96 -13.28 -1.54
CA VAL A 52 5.94 -12.26 -1.16
C VAL A 52 6.76 -12.74 0.03
N PRO A 53 8.07 -12.98 -0.16
CA PRO A 53 8.95 -13.36 0.95
C PRO A 53 9.06 -12.22 1.97
N HIS A 54 9.10 -12.58 3.25
CA HIS A 54 9.28 -11.62 4.33
C HIS A 54 10.61 -10.84 4.17
N ARG A 55 10.57 -9.54 4.46
CA ARG A 55 11.69 -8.60 4.32
C ARG A 55 12.29 -8.52 2.91
N SER A 56 11.54 -8.96 1.90
CA SER A 56 11.95 -8.79 0.50
C SER A 56 11.75 -7.36 0.03
N LEU A 57 12.33 -7.02 -1.13
CA LEU A 57 12.04 -5.74 -1.82
C LEU A 57 10.55 -5.56 -2.13
N TRP A 58 9.82 -6.66 -2.32
CA TRP A 58 8.39 -6.65 -2.63
C TRP A 58 7.51 -6.43 -1.39
N SER A 59 8.01 -6.70 -0.19
CA SER A 59 7.29 -6.43 1.06
C SER A 59 7.73 -5.13 1.71
N HIS A 60 9.03 -4.93 1.85
CA HIS A 60 9.63 -3.83 2.61
C HIS A 60 10.37 -2.82 1.72
N GLY A 61 10.52 -3.11 0.41
CA GLY A 61 11.21 -2.20 -0.50
C GLY A 61 10.45 -0.89 -0.71
N PRO A 62 11.17 0.26 -0.72
CA PRO A 62 10.57 1.54 -1.07
C PRO A 62 9.87 1.46 -2.42
N LEU A 63 8.71 2.08 -2.54
CA LEU A 63 7.82 2.10 -3.70
C LEU A 63 7.32 0.70 -4.12
N LEU A 64 8.19 -0.30 -4.22
CA LEU A 64 7.83 -1.66 -4.65
C LEU A 64 6.88 -2.33 -3.66
N GLY A 65 7.17 -2.24 -2.36
CA GLY A 65 6.33 -2.81 -1.32
C GLY A 65 4.94 -2.15 -1.28
N THR A 66 4.88 -0.83 -1.34
CA THR A 66 3.60 -0.10 -1.39
C THR A 66 2.83 -0.42 -2.65
N THR A 67 3.49 -0.45 -3.82
CA THR A 67 2.88 -0.80 -5.11
C THR A 67 2.32 -2.23 -5.07
N ALA A 68 3.06 -3.19 -4.53
CA ALA A 68 2.61 -4.57 -4.42
C ALA A 68 1.34 -4.70 -3.56
N ARG A 69 1.28 -4.02 -2.41
CA ARG A 69 0.10 -4.00 -1.55
C ARG A 69 -1.11 -3.35 -2.22
N LEU A 70 -0.91 -2.22 -2.90
CA LEU A 70 -1.97 -1.56 -3.67
C LEU A 70 -2.46 -2.42 -4.84
N ALA A 71 -1.55 -3.15 -5.52
CA ALA A 71 -1.92 -4.08 -6.59
C ALA A 71 -2.81 -5.23 -6.06
N VAL A 72 -2.52 -5.78 -4.88
CA VAL A 72 -3.37 -6.80 -4.25
C VAL A 72 -4.77 -6.25 -3.98
N LEU A 73 -4.89 -5.04 -3.41
CA LEU A 73 -6.19 -4.42 -3.16
C LEU A 73 -6.95 -4.14 -4.46
N LEU A 74 -6.28 -3.60 -5.48
CA LEU A 74 -6.89 -3.36 -6.78
C LEU A 74 -7.40 -4.67 -7.40
N THR A 75 -6.61 -5.75 -7.31
CA THR A 75 -7.01 -7.07 -7.80
C THR A 75 -8.30 -7.54 -7.13
N TRP A 76 -8.41 -7.42 -5.79
CA TRP A 76 -9.63 -7.76 -5.08
C TRP A 76 -10.81 -6.85 -5.47
N CYS A 77 -10.59 -5.55 -5.63
CA CYS A 77 -11.63 -4.65 -6.14
C CYS A 77 -12.11 -5.08 -7.52
N LEU A 78 -11.22 -5.45 -8.44
CA LEU A 78 -11.58 -5.95 -9.76
C LEU A 78 -12.38 -7.25 -9.69
N ILE A 79 -11.98 -8.20 -8.84
CA ILE A 79 -12.72 -9.46 -8.63
C ILE A 79 -14.14 -9.17 -8.13
N VAL A 80 -14.28 -8.27 -7.16
CA VAL A 80 -15.60 -7.87 -6.63
C VAL A 80 -16.45 -7.22 -7.72
N THR A 81 -15.88 -6.35 -8.56
CA THR A 81 -16.63 -5.72 -9.65
C THR A 81 -17.08 -6.74 -10.72
N MET A 82 -16.35 -7.84 -10.89
CA MET A 82 -16.80 -8.93 -11.77
C MET A 82 -17.98 -9.73 -11.19
N ALA A 83 -18.08 -9.81 -9.87
CA ALA A 83 -19.14 -10.53 -9.16
C ALA A 83 -20.43 -9.71 -8.99
N VAL A 84 -20.35 -8.37 -9.12
CA VAL A 84 -21.50 -7.46 -8.92
C VAL A 84 -21.91 -6.86 -10.26
N PRO A 85 -23.08 -7.25 -10.83
CA PRO A 85 -23.49 -6.81 -12.17
C PRO A 85 -23.59 -5.27 -12.34
N ALA A 86 -23.88 -4.54 -11.26
CA ALA A 86 -23.95 -3.08 -11.26
C ALA A 86 -22.58 -2.39 -11.31
N LEU A 87 -21.51 -3.13 -11.06
CA LEU A 87 -20.14 -2.61 -11.04
C LEU A 87 -19.34 -3.35 -12.11
N SER A 88 -18.85 -2.64 -13.13
CA SER A 88 -17.96 -3.26 -14.11
C SER A 88 -16.50 -2.86 -13.84
N PRO A 89 -15.52 -3.75 -14.14
CA PRO A 89 -14.10 -3.41 -14.07
C PRO A 89 -13.75 -2.14 -14.86
N ALA A 90 -14.39 -1.94 -16.01
CA ALA A 90 -14.21 -0.76 -16.84
C ALA A 90 -14.63 0.53 -16.10
N VAL A 91 -15.78 0.51 -15.43
CA VAL A 91 -16.26 1.65 -14.62
C VAL A 91 -15.28 1.95 -13.48
N LEU A 92 -14.79 0.94 -12.78
CA LEU A 92 -13.80 1.13 -11.71
C LEU A 92 -12.53 1.81 -12.27
N LEU A 93 -11.97 1.28 -13.34
CA LEU A 93 -10.73 1.79 -13.92
C LEU A 93 -10.89 3.19 -14.48
N THR A 94 -11.99 3.48 -15.18
CA THR A 94 -12.26 4.83 -15.71
C THR A 94 -12.47 5.84 -14.60
N THR A 95 -13.15 5.45 -13.51
CA THR A 95 -13.33 6.31 -12.32
C THR A 95 -11.99 6.64 -11.66
N LEU A 96 -11.12 5.63 -11.47
CA LEU A 96 -9.78 5.85 -10.93
C LEU A 96 -8.97 6.79 -11.82
N GLN A 97 -8.99 6.59 -13.14
CA GLN A 97 -8.30 7.47 -14.08
C GLN A 97 -8.84 8.91 -14.03
N GLN A 98 -10.15 9.07 -13.93
CA GLN A 98 -10.76 10.41 -13.81
C GLN A 98 -10.33 11.09 -12.51
N LEU A 99 -10.36 10.40 -11.38
CA LEU A 99 -9.90 10.94 -10.09
C LEU A 99 -8.43 11.37 -10.15
N MET A 100 -7.57 10.54 -10.74
CA MET A 100 -6.16 10.89 -10.91
C MET A 100 -5.96 12.14 -11.78
N ARG A 101 -6.77 12.31 -12.84
CA ARG A 101 -6.68 13.46 -13.74
C ARG A 101 -7.28 14.72 -13.13
N GLN A 102 -8.38 14.61 -12.40
CA GLN A 102 -9.09 15.75 -11.82
C GLN A 102 -8.44 16.24 -10.52
N HIS A 103 -7.84 15.34 -9.75
CA HIS A 103 -7.25 15.60 -8.44
C HIS A 103 -5.80 15.12 -8.32
N PRO A 104 -4.89 15.52 -9.23
CA PRO A 104 -3.53 14.96 -9.25
C PRO A 104 -2.74 15.28 -7.99
N ARG A 105 -2.93 16.46 -7.40
CA ARG A 105 -2.24 16.85 -6.16
C ARG A 105 -2.65 16.01 -4.98
N GLU A 106 -3.94 15.77 -4.83
CA GLU A 106 -4.52 14.94 -3.77
C GLU A 106 -4.09 13.48 -3.94
N PHE A 107 -4.06 12.99 -5.17
CA PHE A 107 -3.62 11.63 -5.46
C PHE A 107 -2.13 11.44 -5.12
N ILE A 108 -1.28 12.38 -5.50
CA ILE A 108 0.14 12.38 -5.12
C ILE A 108 0.29 12.44 -3.61
N ALA A 109 -0.48 13.31 -2.92
CA ALA A 109 -0.44 13.43 -1.48
C ALA A 109 -0.81 12.12 -0.77
N LEU A 110 -1.82 11.39 -1.29
CA LEU A 110 -2.21 10.08 -0.80
C LEU A 110 -1.05 9.07 -0.94
N LEU A 111 -0.45 8.97 -2.13
CA LEU A 111 0.67 8.05 -2.36
C LEU A 111 1.88 8.39 -1.49
N VAL A 112 2.22 9.67 -1.36
CA VAL A 112 3.32 10.14 -0.50
C VAL A 112 3.05 9.78 0.96
N GLY A 113 1.81 9.92 1.43
CA GLY A 113 1.44 9.52 2.79
C GLY A 113 1.59 8.01 3.01
N LEU A 114 1.05 7.19 2.10
CA LEU A 114 1.18 5.73 2.17
C LEU A 114 2.65 5.29 2.15
N GLU A 115 3.45 5.84 1.26
CA GLU A 115 4.87 5.54 1.17
C GLU A 115 5.63 6.03 2.41
N GLY A 116 5.30 7.22 2.91
CA GLY A 116 5.87 7.77 4.13
C GLY A 116 5.64 6.86 5.34
N SER A 117 4.45 6.23 5.44
CA SER A 117 4.18 5.27 6.51
C SER A 117 5.10 4.03 6.44
N ALA A 118 5.37 3.54 5.24
CA ALA A 118 6.28 2.41 5.04
C ALA A 118 7.73 2.78 5.45
N TRP A 119 8.17 3.97 5.09
CA TRP A 119 9.49 4.47 5.51
C TRP A 119 9.60 4.64 7.03
N ILE A 120 8.58 5.21 7.67
CA ILE A 120 8.55 5.35 9.14
C ILE A 120 8.65 3.97 9.79
N HIS A 121 7.92 2.98 9.28
CA HIS A 121 7.99 1.62 9.78
C HIS A 121 9.41 1.04 9.68
N LEU A 122 10.07 1.14 8.51
CA LEU A 122 11.44 0.66 8.32
C LEU A 122 12.45 1.35 9.26
N ILE A 123 12.29 2.65 9.47
CA ILE A 123 13.17 3.42 10.38
C ILE A 123 12.96 2.97 11.82
N LEU A 124 11.71 2.74 12.26
CA LEU A 124 11.40 2.28 13.61
C LEU A 124 11.88 0.87 13.86
N ASP A 125 11.92 0.02 12.84
CA ASP A 125 12.51 -1.32 12.93
C ASP A 125 14.05 -1.31 13.02
N GLY A 126 14.67 -0.12 12.87
CA GLY A 126 16.10 0.05 12.98
C GLY A 126 16.90 -0.45 11.77
N ASP A 127 16.25 -0.84 10.71
CA ASP A 127 16.87 -1.34 9.47
C ASP A 127 16.21 -0.74 8.22
N PRO A 128 16.42 0.55 7.96
CA PRO A 128 15.83 1.23 6.81
C PRO A 128 16.32 0.72 5.46
N TRP A 129 17.41 -0.08 5.45
CA TRP A 129 17.96 -0.70 4.26
C TRP A 129 18.43 -2.11 4.55
N PRO A 130 17.53 -3.09 4.63
CA PRO A 130 17.84 -4.46 5.02
C PRO A 130 18.98 -5.07 4.19
N GLN A 131 19.94 -5.69 4.89
CA GLN A 131 21.09 -6.32 4.22
C GLN A 131 20.67 -7.47 3.29
N GLU A 132 19.51 -8.07 3.51
CA GLU A 132 18.92 -9.09 2.67
C GLU A 132 18.71 -8.62 1.23
N TRP A 133 18.56 -7.33 0.99
CA TRP A 133 18.40 -6.77 -0.35
C TRP A 133 19.69 -6.77 -1.17
N SER A 134 20.85 -6.68 -0.50
CA SER A 134 22.18 -6.67 -1.15
C SER A 134 22.82 -8.05 -1.26
N LYS A 135 22.36 -9.03 -0.49
CA LYS A 135 22.88 -10.38 -0.58
C LYS A 135 22.31 -11.08 -1.82
N LYS A 136 23.12 -11.18 -2.89
CA LYS A 136 22.90 -12.20 -3.91
C LYS A 136 22.75 -13.52 -3.16
N ARG A 137 21.61 -14.22 -3.34
CA ARG A 137 21.42 -15.60 -2.87
C ARG A 137 22.67 -16.39 -3.24
N GLN A 138 23.53 -16.66 -2.32
CA GLN A 138 24.52 -17.72 -2.47
C GLN A 138 23.70 -19.02 -2.42
N ARG A 139 23.57 -19.62 -3.61
CA ARG A 139 23.04 -20.96 -3.77
C ARG A 139 24.09 -21.97 -3.30
#